data_3a8dfee49d74c5a1b1559e82c723bfe8
#
_entry.id   3a8dfee49d74c5a1b1559e82c723bfe8
#
_cell.length_a   1.000
_cell.length_b   1.000
_cell.length_c   1.000
_cell.angle_alpha   90.00
_cell.angle_beta   90.00
_cell.angle_gamma   90.00
#
_symmetry.space_group_name_H-M   'P 1'
#
loop_
_entity.id
_entity.type
_entity.pdbx_description
1 polymer ?
#
loop_
_entity_poly.entity_id
_entity_poly.type
_entity_poly.pdbx_seq_one_letter_code
_entity_poly.pdbx_strand_id
1 'polypeptide(L)'
;MTDILNDLIKNVSENIPGYIALSVTEIESGETLVSDSVKADFDIDLASAYNLEVVNAKLKTISVLGLNEEVKDITITLTDQIHIINIAPNGGYFIYLAIDSAKANIAITKTLLNKYKADLNNAI
;
A
#
# COMPACT_ATOMS: atom_id res chain seq x y z
N MET A 1 -3.14 -0.98 18.46
CA MET A 1 -3.35 -0.70 17.02
C MET A 1 -2.46 0.45 16.52
N THR A 2 -2.52 1.61 17.14
CA THR A 2 -1.74 2.78 16.74
C THR A 2 -0.23 2.53 16.70
N ASP A 3 0.31 1.85 17.73
CA ASP A 3 1.75 1.56 17.79
C ASP A 3 2.21 0.65 16.65
N ILE A 4 1.39 -0.32 16.26
CA ILE A 4 1.70 -1.23 15.17
C ILE A 4 1.71 -0.51 13.83
N LEU A 5 0.76 0.39 13.61
CA LEU A 5 0.71 1.21 12.40
C LEU A 5 1.89 2.17 12.34
N ASN A 6 2.27 2.77 13.46
CA ASN A 6 3.46 3.63 13.52
C ASN A 6 4.75 2.83 13.30
N ASP A 7 4.83 1.61 13.82
CA ASP A 7 5.96 0.72 13.57
C ASP A 7 6.05 0.34 12.09
N LEU A 8 4.92 0.14 11.41
CA LEU A 8 4.90 -0.11 9.97
C LEU A 8 5.54 1.06 9.22
N ILE A 9 5.13 2.28 9.51
CA ILE A 9 5.69 3.49 8.88
C ILE A 9 7.19 3.56 9.13
N LYS A 10 7.63 3.35 10.36
CA LYS A 10 9.03 3.40 10.72
C LYS A 10 9.85 2.34 9.95
N ASN A 11 9.37 1.10 9.95
CA ASN A 11 10.07 0.01 9.26
C ASN A 11 10.18 0.26 7.76
N VAL A 12 9.09 0.71 7.15
CA VAL A 12 9.05 0.98 5.70
C VAL A 12 9.95 2.18 5.37
N SER A 13 9.79 3.29 6.08
CA SER A 13 10.55 4.51 5.79
C SER A 13 12.05 4.35 5.98
N GLU A 14 12.48 3.52 6.93
CA GLU A 14 13.89 3.30 7.22
C GLU A 14 14.55 2.26 6.31
N ASN A 15 13.78 1.30 5.79
CA ASN A 15 14.35 0.12 5.12
C ASN A 15 14.05 0.02 3.63
N ILE A 16 13.06 0.76 3.12
CA ILE A 16 12.72 0.71 1.70
C ILE A 16 13.38 1.87 0.96
N PRO A 17 14.26 1.58 -0.01
CA PRO A 17 14.97 2.63 -0.76
C PRO A 17 14.00 3.53 -1.52
N GLY A 18 14.22 4.84 -1.44
CA GLY A 18 13.43 5.81 -2.18
C GLY A 18 12.06 6.11 -1.57
N TYR A 19 11.84 5.79 -0.33
CA TYR A 19 10.57 6.03 0.34
C TYR A 19 10.07 7.47 0.15
N ILE A 20 8.83 7.61 -0.29
CA ILE A 20 8.15 8.92 -0.40
C ILE A 20 6.98 8.99 0.57
N ALA A 21 6.08 8.02 0.53
CA ALA A 21 4.85 8.07 1.33
C ALA A 21 4.26 6.67 1.51
N LEU A 22 3.49 6.52 2.59
CA LEU A 22 2.77 5.28 2.89
C LEU A 22 1.43 5.62 3.54
N SER A 23 0.42 4.83 3.23
CA SER A 23 -0.85 4.84 3.95
C SER A 23 -1.40 3.43 4.09
N VAL A 24 -2.26 3.26 5.08
CA VAL A 24 -3.07 2.05 5.25
C VAL A 24 -4.53 2.48 5.25
N THR A 25 -5.32 1.90 4.37
CA THR A 25 -6.73 2.26 4.19
C THR A 25 -7.61 1.02 4.34
N GLU A 26 -8.65 1.14 5.14
CA GLU A 26 -9.67 0.11 5.27
C GLU A 26 -10.58 0.15 4.05
N ILE A 27 -10.75 -0.99 3.38
CA ILE A 27 -11.45 -1.04 2.09
C ILE A 27 -12.95 -0.79 2.24
N GLU A 28 -13.58 -1.38 3.24
CA GLU A 28 -15.03 -1.28 3.42
C GLU A 28 -15.48 0.15 3.76
N SER A 29 -14.82 0.78 4.72
CA SER A 29 -15.19 2.12 5.19
C SER A 29 -14.54 3.25 4.38
N GLY A 30 -13.42 2.96 3.72
CA GLY A 30 -12.59 3.98 3.07
C GLY A 30 -11.76 4.80 4.05
N GLU A 31 -11.76 4.43 5.33
CA GLU A 31 -11.01 5.15 6.35
C GLU A 31 -9.51 4.92 6.20
N THR A 32 -8.74 6.01 6.19
CA THR A 32 -7.28 5.95 6.26
C THR A 32 -6.87 5.81 7.72
N LEU A 33 -6.29 4.65 8.06
CA LEU A 33 -5.90 4.33 9.43
C LEU A 33 -4.61 5.01 9.84
N VAL A 34 -3.69 5.18 8.90
CA VAL A 34 -2.43 5.87 9.10
C VAL A 34 -1.91 6.37 7.75
N SER A 35 -1.21 7.50 7.76
CA SER A 35 -0.56 8.03 6.57
C SER A 35 0.70 8.80 6.95
N ASP A 36 1.67 8.80 6.05
CA ASP A 36 2.93 9.51 6.21
C ASP A 36 3.49 9.88 4.84
N SER A 37 4.11 11.05 4.74
CA SER A 37 4.81 11.48 3.54
C SER A 37 6.04 12.30 3.93
N VAL A 38 7.18 12.00 3.28
CA VAL A 38 8.40 12.81 3.46
C VAL A 38 8.46 13.97 2.48
N LYS A 39 7.51 14.08 1.55
CA LYS A 39 7.38 15.20 0.62
C LYS A 39 6.14 16.01 0.95
N ALA A 40 6.32 17.29 1.27
CA ALA A 40 5.22 18.17 1.66
C ALA A 40 4.20 18.38 0.55
N ASP A 41 4.61 18.29 -0.71
CA ASP A 41 3.75 18.47 -1.88
C ASP A 41 3.07 17.17 -2.35
N PHE A 42 3.30 16.04 -1.67
CA PHE A 42 2.64 14.77 -1.98
C PHE A 42 1.46 14.59 -1.04
N ASP A 43 0.24 14.75 -1.56
CA ASP A 43 -0.99 14.59 -0.79
C ASP A 43 -1.35 13.11 -0.67
N ILE A 44 -0.85 12.47 0.38
CA ILE A 44 -1.04 11.03 0.60
C ILE A 44 -2.51 10.69 0.88
N ASP A 45 -3.24 11.57 1.54
CA ASP A 45 -4.64 11.29 1.87
C ASP A 45 -5.52 11.33 0.61
N LEU A 46 -5.27 12.30 -0.28
CA LEU A 46 -5.95 12.35 -1.57
C LEU A 46 -5.59 11.14 -2.44
N ALA A 47 -4.32 10.77 -2.49
CA ALA A 47 -3.87 9.59 -3.24
C ALA A 47 -4.54 8.32 -2.70
N SER A 48 -4.68 8.19 -1.39
CA SER A 48 -5.31 7.03 -0.76
C SER A 48 -6.79 6.92 -1.15
N ALA A 49 -7.50 8.03 -1.21
CA ALA A 49 -8.92 8.05 -1.60
C ALA A 49 -9.10 7.56 -3.05
N TYR A 50 -8.26 8.02 -3.98
CA TYR A 50 -8.34 7.57 -5.37
C TYR A 50 -7.82 6.14 -5.55
N ASN A 51 -6.83 5.71 -4.78
CA ASN A 51 -6.36 4.33 -4.83
C ASN A 51 -7.41 3.34 -4.32
N LEU A 52 -8.28 3.76 -3.41
CA LEU A 52 -9.42 2.94 -3.01
C LEU A 52 -10.33 2.64 -4.20
N GLU A 53 -10.56 3.62 -5.07
CA GLU A 53 -11.34 3.40 -6.29
C GLU A 53 -10.66 2.39 -7.22
N VAL A 54 -9.34 2.45 -7.36
CA VAL A 54 -8.56 1.49 -8.17
C VAL A 54 -8.71 0.07 -7.60
N VAL A 55 -8.56 -0.08 -6.29
CA VAL A 55 -8.70 -1.36 -5.60
C VAL A 55 -10.09 -1.93 -5.81
N ASN A 56 -11.13 -1.14 -5.56
CA ASN A 56 -12.52 -1.58 -5.70
C ASN A 56 -12.85 -1.97 -7.14
N ALA A 57 -12.36 -1.21 -8.12
CA ALA A 57 -12.57 -1.54 -9.53
C ALA A 57 -11.93 -2.87 -9.90
N LYS A 58 -10.73 -3.14 -9.39
CA LYS A 58 -10.01 -4.39 -9.69
C LYS A 58 -10.66 -5.58 -8.99
N LEU A 59 -11.06 -5.43 -7.74
CA LEU A 59 -11.76 -6.49 -7.01
C LEU A 59 -13.09 -6.84 -7.70
N LYS A 60 -13.82 -5.84 -8.17
CA LYS A 60 -15.05 -6.04 -8.93
C LYS A 60 -14.78 -6.80 -10.24
N THR A 61 -13.71 -6.44 -10.95
CA THR A 61 -13.33 -7.11 -12.20
C THR A 61 -13.08 -8.59 -11.97
N ILE A 62 -12.34 -8.94 -10.93
CA ILE A 62 -12.05 -10.34 -10.59
C ILE A 62 -13.35 -11.09 -10.29
N SER A 63 -14.27 -10.48 -9.55
CA SER A 63 -15.57 -11.05 -9.22
C SER A 63 -16.44 -11.27 -10.46
N VAL A 64 -16.51 -10.25 -11.33
CA VAL A 64 -17.32 -10.32 -12.55
C VAL A 64 -16.80 -11.39 -13.51
N LEU A 65 -15.48 -11.55 -13.60
CA LEU A 65 -14.87 -12.59 -14.43
C LEU A 65 -15.01 -13.99 -13.83
N GLY A 66 -15.47 -14.10 -12.60
CA GLY A 66 -15.61 -15.38 -11.93
C GLY A 66 -14.29 -16.06 -11.60
N LEU A 67 -13.22 -15.29 -11.46
CA LEU A 67 -11.90 -15.84 -11.13
C LEU A 67 -11.84 -16.20 -9.65
N ASN A 68 -11.38 -17.41 -9.36
CA ASN A 68 -11.15 -17.85 -7.99
C ASN A 68 -9.71 -17.50 -7.57
N GLU A 69 -9.41 -16.22 -7.60
CA GLU A 69 -8.07 -15.70 -7.32
C GLU A 69 -8.16 -14.42 -6.50
N GLU A 70 -7.10 -14.13 -5.75
CA GLU A 70 -6.97 -12.90 -4.97
C GLU A 70 -6.04 -11.94 -5.70
N VAL A 71 -6.33 -10.64 -5.59
CA VAL A 71 -5.39 -9.59 -6.01
C VAL A 71 -4.41 -9.37 -4.86
N LYS A 72 -3.15 -9.74 -5.06
CA LYS A 72 -2.12 -9.55 -4.03
C LYS A 72 -1.57 -8.15 -4.01
N ASP A 73 -1.24 -7.62 -5.17
CA ASP A 73 -0.76 -6.24 -5.28
C ASP A 73 -1.08 -5.66 -6.66
N ILE A 74 -1.04 -4.33 -6.73
CA ILE A 74 -1.14 -3.57 -7.97
C ILE A 74 0.08 -2.66 -7.99
N THR A 75 0.89 -2.75 -9.05
CA THR A 75 2.07 -1.93 -9.21
C THR A 75 1.87 -0.98 -10.39
N ILE A 76 2.05 0.31 -10.15
CA ILE A 76 1.90 1.35 -11.17
C ILE A 76 3.23 2.07 -11.32
N THR A 77 3.80 1.99 -12.51
CA THR A 77 5.08 2.64 -12.81
C THR A 77 4.80 3.98 -13.48
N LEU A 78 5.19 5.06 -12.80
CA LEU A 78 5.14 6.41 -13.33
C LEU A 78 6.53 6.79 -13.88
N THR A 79 6.65 7.99 -14.41
CA THR A 79 7.92 8.48 -14.95
C THR A 79 9.03 8.50 -13.90
N ASP A 80 8.74 9.04 -12.71
CA ASP A 80 9.71 9.24 -11.65
C ASP A 80 9.36 8.56 -10.34
N GLN A 81 8.24 7.86 -10.28
CA GLN A 81 7.77 7.17 -9.08
C GLN A 81 7.26 5.77 -9.42
N ILE A 82 7.23 4.92 -8.41
CA ILE A 82 6.56 3.63 -8.48
C ILE A 82 5.57 3.58 -7.32
N HIS A 83 4.32 3.25 -7.61
CA HIS A 83 3.27 3.08 -6.62
C HIS A 83 2.92 1.61 -6.48
N ILE A 84 2.91 1.11 -5.26
CA ILE A 84 2.55 -0.27 -4.96
C ILE A 84 1.37 -0.26 -4.00
N ILE A 85 0.29 -0.92 -4.41
CA ILE A 85 -0.90 -1.14 -3.58
C ILE A 85 -0.88 -2.61 -3.18
N ASN A 86 -0.67 -2.89 -1.91
CA ASN A 86 -0.57 -4.25 -1.39
C ASN A 86 -1.83 -4.57 -0.60
N ILE A 87 -2.63 -5.51 -1.09
CA ILE A 87 -3.95 -5.80 -0.54
C ILE A 87 -3.84 -6.94 0.49
N ALA A 88 -4.50 -6.77 1.64
CA ALA A 88 -4.54 -7.80 2.68
C ALA A 88 -5.23 -9.06 2.17
N PRO A 89 -4.81 -10.26 2.63
CA PRO A 89 -5.34 -11.53 2.13
C PRO A 89 -6.86 -11.67 2.22
N ASN A 90 -7.47 -11.06 3.22
CA ASN A 90 -8.92 -11.11 3.41
C ASN A 90 -9.66 -9.93 2.76
N GLY A 91 -8.95 -9.05 2.06
CA GLY A 91 -9.54 -7.87 1.44
C GLY A 91 -9.98 -6.79 2.42
N GLY A 92 -9.51 -6.82 3.66
CA GLY A 92 -9.94 -5.87 4.70
C GLY A 92 -9.29 -4.51 4.60
N TYR A 93 -8.04 -4.45 4.15
CA TYR A 93 -7.31 -3.19 4.00
C TYR A 93 -6.29 -3.31 2.88
N PHE A 94 -5.72 -2.17 2.47
CA PHE A 94 -4.54 -2.16 1.61
C PHE A 94 -3.48 -1.22 2.17
N ILE A 95 -2.23 -1.54 1.84
CA ILE A 95 -1.08 -0.66 2.10
C ILE A 95 -0.70 -0.02 0.78
N TYR A 96 -0.66 1.31 0.73
CA TYR A 96 -0.22 2.07 -0.42
C TYR A 96 1.16 2.65 -0.15
N LEU A 97 2.09 2.39 -1.06
CA LEU A 97 3.47 2.86 -0.96
C LEU A 97 3.87 3.59 -2.24
N ALA A 98 4.43 4.79 -2.09
CA ALA A 98 5.03 5.55 -3.17
C ALA A 98 6.54 5.63 -2.95
N ILE A 99 7.32 5.31 -3.97
CA ILE A 99 8.78 5.35 -3.92
C ILE A 99 9.36 6.06 -5.14
N ASP A 100 10.54 6.66 -4.97
CA ASP A 100 11.30 7.30 -6.03
C ASP A 100 11.91 6.22 -6.93
N SER A 101 11.55 6.22 -8.23
CA SER A 101 12.01 5.19 -9.18
C SER A 101 13.52 5.17 -9.37
N ALA A 102 14.19 6.32 -9.20
CA ALA A 102 15.65 6.41 -9.35
C ALA A 102 16.41 5.65 -8.25
N LYS A 103 15.79 5.46 -7.08
CA LYS A 103 16.40 4.79 -5.92
C LYS A 103 15.81 3.42 -5.66
N ALA A 104 14.74 3.06 -6.35
CA ALA A 104 13.94 1.88 -6.06
C ALA A 104 14.68 0.57 -6.38
N ASN A 105 14.39 -0.42 -5.55
CA ASN A 105 14.64 -1.83 -5.86
C ASN A 105 13.31 -2.57 -5.65
N ILE A 106 12.62 -2.88 -6.73
CA ILE A 106 11.27 -3.43 -6.67
C ILE A 106 11.24 -4.79 -5.98
N ALA A 107 12.21 -5.64 -6.23
CA ALA A 107 12.25 -6.99 -5.62
C ALA A 107 12.38 -6.91 -4.10
N ILE A 108 13.33 -6.10 -3.61
CA ILE A 108 13.51 -5.88 -2.18
C ILE A 108 12.28 -5.20 -1.58
N THR A 109 11.75 -4.19 -2.25
CA THR A 109 10.58 -3.45 -1.79
C THR A 109 9.38 -4.38 -1.59
N LYS A 110 9.06 -5.21 -2.58
CA LYS A 110 7.94 -6.14 -2.46
C LYS A 110 8.15 -7.19 -1.37
N THR A 111 9.37 -7.69 -1.23
CA THR A 111 9.71 -8.68 -0.19
C THR A 111 9.52 -8.08 1.21
N LEU A 112 10.07 -6.88 1.45
CA LEU A 112 9.93 -6.21 2.74
C LEU A 112 8.49 -5.81 3.02
N LEU A 113 7.78 -5.28 2.03
CA LEU A 113 6.40 -4.87 2.20
C LEU A 113 5.50 -6.06 2.56
N ASN A 114 5.71 -7.21 1.92
CA ASN A 114 4.99 -8.43 2.27
C ASN A 114 5.28 -8.90 3.70
N LYS A 115 6.54 -8.79 4.13
CA LYS A 115 6.92 -9.13 5.50
C LYS A 115 6.21 -8.22 6.51
N TYR A 116 6.23 -6.92 6.28
CA TYR A 116 5.60 -5.96 7.19
C TYR A 116 4.07 -6.10 7.19
N LYS A 117 3.49 -6.43 6.03
CA LYS A 117 2.06 -6.74 5.95
C LYS A 117 1.70 -7.96 6.79
N ALA A 118 2.51 -9.01 6.73
CA ALA A 118 2.29 -10.21 7.56
C ALA A 118 2.37 -9.87 9.06
N ASP A 119 3.32 -9.05 9.46
CA ASP A 119 3.44 -8.60 10.85
C ASP A 119 2.18 -7.81 11.27
N LEU A 120 1.67 -6.95 10.40
CA LEU A 120 0.45 -6.19 10.66
C LEU A 120 -0.77 -7.11 10.78
N ASN A 121 -0.90 -8.08 9.89
CA ASN A 121 -2.00 -9.05 9.91
C ASN A 121 -2.03 -9.86 11.21
N ASN A 122 -0.86 -10.26 11.70
CA ASN A 122 -0.76 -11.05 12.93
C ASN A 122 -1.12 -10.25 14.18
N ALA A 123 -1.09 -8.94 14.09
CA ALA A 123 -1.30 -8.04 15.21
C ALA A 123 -2.73 -7.49 15.30
N ILE A 124 -3.51 -7.61 14.22
CA ILE A 124 -4.87 -7.08 14.17
C ILE A 124 -5.96 -8.15 13.96
#